data_92547b4bf61d2aaf2aa661bcd6b511e2
#
_entry.id   92547b4bf61d2aaf2aa661bcd6b511e2
#
_cell.length_a   1.000
_cell.length_b   1.000
_cell.length_c   1.000
_cell.angle_alpha   90.00
_cell.angle_beta   90.00
_cell.angle_gamma   90.00
#
_symmetry.space_group_name_H-M   'P 1'
#
loop_
_entity.id
_entity.type
_entity.pdbx_description
1 polymer ?
#
loop_
_entity_poly.entity_id
_entity_poly.type
_entity_poly.pdbx_seq_one_letter_code
_entity_poly.pdbx_strand_id
1 'polypeptide(L)'
;MSDLTLEVPTTKTGMEEIRAALDAALAKEFPGGMLRRNWAGDVLELSGPGAKGMISFEDGKLVGRATLGPPASMMRGMIEQKIGTAMRTAAA
;
A
#
# COMPACT_ATOMS: atom_id res chain seq x y z
N MET A 1 14.91 11.89 -3.71
CA MET A 1 14.08 10.69 -3.57
C MET A 1 13.68 10.53 -2.11
N SER A 2 12.48 10.04 -1.88
CA SER A 2 11.92 9.93 -0.54
C SER A 2 11.45 8.49 -0.30
N ASP A 3 11.89 7.89 0.79
CA ASP A 3 11.44 6.56 1.17
C ASP A 3 10.34 6.64 2.21
N LEU A 4 9.41 5.69 2.12
CA LEU A 4 8.24 5.63 2.98
C LEU A 4 8.09 4.21 3.49
N THR A 5 7.92 4.06 4.81
CA THR A 5 7.64 2.76 5.42
C THR A 5 6.46 2.90 6.37
N LEU A 6 5.47 2.02 6.21
CA LEU A 6 4.28 1.97 7.05
C LEU A 6 4.12 0.58 7.59
N GLU A 7 3.75 0.47 8.88
CA GLU A 7 3.47 -0.81 9.52
C GLU A 7 2.12 -0.73 10.20
N VAL A 8 1.26 -1.70 9.92
CA VAL A 8 -0.09 -1.76 10.48
C VAL A 8 -0.32 -3.13 11.08
N PRO A 9 -0.45 -3.24 12.41
CA PRO A 9 -0.72 -4.52 13.06
C PRO A 9 -2.08 -5.07 12.62
N THR A 10 -2.17 -6.40 12.55
CA THR A 10 -3.41 -7.06 12.20
C THR A 10 -3.54 -8.37 12.96
N THR A 11 -4.78 -8.78 13.22
CA THR A 11 -5.07 -10.10 13.80
C THR A 11 -5.26 -11.15 12.72
N LYS A 12 -5.27 -10.76 11.44
CA LYS A 12 -5.33 -11.71 10.32
C LYS A 12 -4.07 -12.55 10.29
N THR A 13 -4.18 -13.76 9.75
CA THR A 13 -3.09 -14.74 9.80
C THR A 13 -2.20 -14.74 8.56
N GLY A 14 -2.60 -14.07 7.50
CA GLY A 14 -1.79 -14.00 6.29
C GLY A 14 -2.42 -13.11 5.24
N MET A 15 -1.67 -12.88 4.18
CA MET A 15 -2.09 -11.99 3.09
C MET A 15 -3.35 -12.50 2.37
N GLU A 16 -3.59 -13.81 2.34
CA GLU A 16 -4.78 -14.36 1.72
C GLU A 16 -6.07 -13.78 2.27
N GLU A 17 -6.12 -13.53 3.58
CA GLU A 17 -7.30 -12.98 4.23
C GLU A 17 -7.45 -11.48 3.99
N ILE A 18 -6.41 -10.85 3.48
CA ILE A 18 -6.34 -9.39 3.37
C ILE A 18 -6.47 -8.93 1.92
N ARG A 19 -6.12 -9.76 0.94
CA ARG A 19 -6.00 -9.38 -0.47
C ARG A 19 -7.19 -8.60 -1.02
N ALA A 20 -8.38 -9.17 -0.90
CA ALA A 20 -9.57 -8.54 -1.47
C ALA A 20 -9.89 -7.19 -0.83
N ALA A 21 -9.76 -7.13 0.50
CA ALA A 21 -10.01 -5.89 1.23
C ALA A 21 -8.97 -4.82 0.90
N LEU A 22 -7.71 -5.23 0.74
CA LEU A 22 -6.63 -4.30 0.40
C LEU A 22 -6.81 -3.72 -1.01
N ASP A 23 -7.14 -4.58 -1.98
CA ASP A 23 -7.43 -4.13 -3.34
C ASP A 23 -8.59 -3.14 -3.36
N ALA A 24 -9.68 -3.46 -2.67
CA ALA A 24 -10.85 -2.59 -2.61
C ALA A 24 -10.53 -1.25 -1.94
N ALA A 25 -9.79 -1.29 -0.84
CA ALA A 25 -9.43 -0.08 -0.10
C ALA A 25 -8.52 0.83 -0.92
N LEU A 26 -7.53 0.25 -1.61
CA LEU A 26 -6.64 1.03 -2.46
C LEU A 26 -7.36 1.62 -3.66
N ALA A 27 -8.29 0.88 -4.26
CA ALA A 27 -9.09 1.39 -5.36
C ALA A 27 -9.95 2.57 -4.93
N LYS A 28 -10.44 2.56 -3.69
CA LYS A 28 -11.23 3.64 -3.14
C LYS A 28 -10.38 4.88 -2.86
N GLU A 29 -9.18 4.70 -2.31
CA GLU A 29 -8.29 5.81 -1.97
C GLU A 29 -7.63 6.43 -3.20
N PHE A 30 -7.42 5.65 -4.27
CA PHE A 30 -6.77 6.11 -5.50
C PHE A 30 -7.65 5.79 -6.71
N PRO A 31 -8.78 6.49 -6.85
CA PRO A 31 -9.64 6.27 -8.01
C PRO A 31 -9.00 6.78 -9.30
N GLY A 32 -9.51 6.32 -10.43
CA GLY A 32 -9.09 6.83 -11.74
C GLY A 32 -7.89 6.12 -12.36
N GLY A 33 -7.42 5.04 -11.75
CA GLY A 33 -6.34 4.24 -12.34
C GLY A 33 -4.95 4.83 -12.26
N MET A 34 -4.75 5.83 -11.41
CA MET A 34 -3.42 6.43 -11.22
C MET A 34 -2.45 5.50 -10.49
N LEU A 35 -3.00 4.62 -9.66
CA LEU A 35 -2.21 3.64 -8.95
C LEU A 35 -2.40 2.28 -9.60
N ARG A 36 -1.30 1.67 -10.04
CA ARG A 36 -1.32 0.32 -10.59
C ARG A 36 -0.98 -0.66 -9.48
N ARG A 37 -1.72 -1.77 -9.46
CA ARG A 37 -1.55 -2.84 -8.47
C ARG A 37 -1.27 -4.14 -9.21
N ASN A 38 -0.29 -4.88 -8.71
CA ASN A 38 0.05 -6.17 -9.27
C ASN A 38 0.44 -7.14 -8.15
N TRP A 39 -0.23 -8.27 -8.07
CA TRP A 39 0.09 -9.29 -7.09
C TRP A 39 1.21 -10.19 -7.61
N ALA A 40 2.29 -10.27 -6.84
CA ALA A 40 3.38 -11.19 -7.07
C ALA A 40 3.40 -12.14 -5.87
N GLY A 41 2.70 -13.26 -5.98
CA GLY A 41 2.48 -14.14 -4.84
C GLY A 41 1.71 -13.41 -3.73
N ASP A 42 2.28 -13.36 -2.54
CA ASP A 42 1.66 -12.70 -1.39
C ASP A 42 2.11 -11.26 -1.19
N VAL A 43 2.78 -10.69 -2.19
CA VAL A 43 3.24 -9.30 -2.14
C VAL A 43 2.49 -8.49 -3.17
N LEU A 44 1.91 -7.38 -2.73
CA LEU A 44 1.24 -6.45 -3.62
C LEU A 44 2.23 -5.38 -4.07
N GLU A 45 2.51 -5.35 -5.36
CA GLU A 45 3.37 -4.33 -5.96
C GLU A 45 2.52 -3.14 -6.39
N LEU A 46 3.01 -1.95 -6.09
CA LEU A 46 2.33 -0.70 -6.39
C LEU A 46 3.22 0.16 -7.28
N SER A 47 2.62 0.83 -8.26
CA SER A 47 3.36 1.78 -9.08
C SER A 47 2.46 2.93 -9.51
N GLY A 48 3.06 4.08 -9.67
CA GLY A 48 2.39 5.28 -10.15
C GLY A 48 3.42 6.28 -10.64
N PRO A 49 3.00 7.48 -11.08
CA PRO A 49 3.95 8.49 -11.56
C PRO A 49 4.95 8.89 -10.49
N GLY A 50 6.21 8.48 -10.65
CA GLY A 50 7.26 8.77 -9.70
C GLY A 50 7.23 7.94 -8.43
N ALA A 51 6.43 6.87 -8.39
CA ALA A 51 6.28 6.05 -7.18
C ALA A 51 6.38 4.57 -7.49
N LYS A 52 7.07 3.83 -6.62
CA LYS A 52 7.10 2.38 -6.62
C LYS A 52 7.09 1.90 -5.19
N GLY A 53 6.34 0.83 -4.94
CA GLY A 53 6.27 0.29 -3.59
C GLY A 53 5.72 -1.12 -3.56
N MET A 54 5.62 -1.64 -2.34
CA MET A 54 5.07 -2.96 -2.12
C MET A 54 4.43 -3.02 -0.74
N ILE A 55 3.44 -3.89 -0.60
CA ILE A 55 2.81 -4.19 0.67
C ILE A 55 2.92 -5.69 0.89
N SER A 56 3.45 -6.09 2.04
CA SER A 56 3.65 -7.48 2.40
C SER A 56 3.11 -7.74 3.80
N PHE A 57 2.92 -9.02 4.14
CA PHE A 57 2.55 -9.45 5.49
C PHE A 57 3.78 -10.00 6.17
N GLU A 58 4.16 -9.40 7.31
CA GLU A 58 5.37 -9.79 8.05
C GLU A 58 5.08 -9.74 9.55
N ASP A 59 5.31 -10.84 10.23
CA ASP A 59 5.22 -10.91 11.70
C ASP A 59 3.94 -10.33 12.29
N GLY A 60 2.79 -10.72 11.72
CA GLY A 60 1.49 -10.28 12.23
C GLY A 60 1.12 -8.85 11.92
N LYS A 61 1.73 -8.27 10.89
CA LYS A 61 1.43 -6.90 10.47
C LYS A 61 1.56 -6.75 8.96
N LEU A 62 0.86 -5.75 8.43
CA LEU A 62 1.06 -5.31 7.06
C LEU A 62 2.21 -4.31 7.05
N VAL A 63 3.15 -4.49 6.13
CA VAL A 63 4.29 -3.61 5.97
C VAL A 63 4.26 -3.04 4.56
N GLY A 64 4.18 -1.73 4.45
CA GLY A 64 4.23 -1.02 3.18
C GLY A 64 5.56 -0.28 3.05
N ARG A 65 6.23 -0.46 1.92
CA ARG A 65 7.47 0.23 1.62
C ARG A 65 7.35 0.85 0.24
N ALA A 66 7.76 2.10 0.12
CA ALA A 66 7.71 2.79 -1.16
C ALA A 66 8.87 3.74 -1.33
N THR A 67 9.25 3.96 -2.58
CA THR A 67 10.23 4.99 -2.95
C THR A 67 9.52 6.00 -3.83
N LEU A 68 9.62 7.28 -3.47
CA LEU A 68 8.94 8.37 -4.15
C LEU A 68 9.94 9.33 -4.77
N GLY A 69 9.76 9.58 -6.06
CA GLY A 69 10.44 10.64 -6.79
C GLY A 69 9.40 11.60 -7.34
N PRO A 70 9.81 12.73 -7.94
CA PRO A 70 8.84 13.66 -8.54
C PRO A 70 8.03 12.96 -9.64
N PRO A 71 6.72 13.23 -9.79
CA PRO A 71 5.96 14.20 -9.00
C PRO A 71 5.41 13.66 -7.69
N ALA A 72 5.46 12.34 -7.45
CA ALA A 72 4.84 11.72 -6.28
C ALA A 72 5.43 12.23 -4.97
N SER A 73 6.73 12.50 -4.92
CA SER A 73 7.39 12.98 -3.70
C SER A 73 6.83 14.32 -3.21
N MET A 74 6.26 15.11 -4.12
CA MET A 74 5.64 16.39 -3.77
C MET A 74 4.32 16.18 -3.02
N MET A 75 3.75 14.99 -3.12
CA MET A 75 2.48 14.64 -2.46
C MET A 75 2.70 13.54 -1.42
N ARG A 76 3.90 13.46 -0.88
CA ARG A 76 4.27 12.38 0.04
C ARG A 76 3.30 12.22 1.22
N GLY A 77 2.94 13.32 1.86
CA GLY A 77 2.04 13.28 3.01
C GLY A 77 0.67 12.71 2.66
N MET A 78 0.12 13.11 1.51
CA MET A 78 -1.17 12.61 1.04
C MET A 78 -1.08 11.13 0.70
N ILE A 79 -0.02 10.71 0.00
CA ILE A 79 0.17 9.31 -0.38
C ILE A 79 0.31 8.45 0.87
N GLU A 80 1.12 8.87 1.83
CA GLU A 80 1.31 8.16 3.09
C GLU A 80 -0.01 7.97 3.83
N GLN A 81 -0.81 9.03 3.92
CA GLN A 81 -2.10 8.99 4.60
C GLN A 81 -3.07 8.04 3.89
N LYS A 82 -3.15 8.11 2.58
CA LYS A 82 -4.07 7.27 1.81
C LYS A 82 -3.69 5.79 1.85
N ILE A 83 -2.43 5.48 1.69
CA ILE A 83 -1.96 4.10 1.79
C ILE A 83 -2.14 3.57 3.21
N GLY A 84 -1.83 4.38 4.22
CA GLY A 84 -2.05 4.01 5.61
C GLY A 84 -3.51 3.72 5.92
N THR A 85 -4.42 4.53 5.40
CA THR A 85 -5.86 4.30 5.57
C THR A 85 -6.29 2.99 4.92
N ALA A 86 -5.82 2.72 3.70
CA ALA A 86 -6.15 1.47 3.01
C ALA A 86 -5.62 0.26 3.77
N MET A 87 -4.39 0.33 4.26
CA MET A 87 -3.80 -0.75 5.04
C MET A 87 -4.55 -1.01 6.35
N ARG A 88 -4.93 0.05 7.06
CA ARG A 88 -5.69 -0.08 8.31
C ARG A 88 -7.07 -0.67 8.06
N THR A 89 -7.73 -0.25 6.98
CA THR A 89 -9.04 -0.80 6.61
C THR A 89 -8.93 -2.29 6.32
N ALA A 90 -7.91 -2.69 5.56
CA ALA A 90 -7.71 -4.09 5.21
C ALA A 90 -7.29 -4.94 6.39
N ALA A 91 -6.57 -4.38 7.34
CA ALA A 91 -6.05 -5.08 8.51
C ALA A 91 -7.10 -5.29 9.61
N ALA A 92 -8.21 -4.58 9.55
CA ALA A 92 -9.25 -4.62 10.57
C ALA A 92 -10.04 -5.94 10.58
#